data_1443b7d027ae9e6727a31e9cc237e51d
#
_entry.id   1443b7d027ae9e6727a31e9cc237e51d
#
_cell.length_a   1.000
_cell.length_b   1.000
_cell.length_c   1.000
_cell.angle_alpha   90.00
_cell.angle_beta   90.00
_cell.angle_gamma   90.00
#
_symmetry.space_group_name_H-M   'P 1'
#
loop_
_entity.id
_entity.type
_entity.pdbx_description
1 polymer ?
#
loop_
_entity_poly.entity_id
_entity_poly.type
_entity_poly.pdbx_seq_one_letter_code
_entity_poly.pdbx_strand_id
1 'polypeptide(L)'
;SIVDTVLELASEAGQNLRKNLSEKIMRMIDKSDKRDHTLFESETLKVHKDTPVFDGAFSNRCYSESVKYAFINFRSKAMSAGRYNPDEDKILTDQWARIIVHLPYAFQAKRMFPDVFRHDRRNLPVWDDIESEIGPEPIRENFPEGIAGDSEFESANDGYRRMISKTDQFKQFVEERIEKTQRASSMVGNQYTGSIFLALMSALESDFNENQDM
;
A
#
# COMPACT_ATOMS: atom_id res chain seq x y z
N SER A 1 -33.58 4.40 18.64
CA SER A 1 -33.17 2.98 18.59
C SER A 1 -31.67 2.86 18.81
N ILE A 2 -31.17 1.65 19.05
CA ILE A 2 -29.70 1.39 19.18
C ILE A 2 -28.97 1.86 17.93
N VAL A 3 -29.58 1.68 16.75
CA VAL A 3 -29.03 2.11 15.46
C VAL A 3 -28.90 3.62 15.40
N ASP A 4 -29.88 4.38 15.85
CA ASP A 4 -29.84 5.86 15.86
C ASP A 4 -28.75 6.35 16.80
N THR A 5 -28.60 5.73 17.98
CA THR A 5 -27.53 6.06 18.94
C THR A 5 -26.15 5.77 18.35
N VAL A 6 -25.96 4.65 17.64
CA VAL A 6 -24.69 4.31 16.99
C VAL A 6 -24.36 5.30 15.87
N LEU A 7 -25.36 5.71 15.08
CA LEU A 7 -25.18 6.69 14.01
C LEU A 7 -24.84 8.09 14.56
N GLU A 8 -25.46 8.47 15.68
CA GLU A 8 -25.20 9.73 16.35
C GLU A 8 -23.78 9.76 16.91
N LEU A 9 -23.34 8.73 17.63
CA LEU A 9 -21.98 8.59 18.13
C LEU A 9 -20.94 8.54 17.01
N ALA A 10 -21.22 7.87 15.90
CA ALA A 10 -20.35 7.84 14.73
C ALA A 10 -20.24 9.22 14.07
N SER A 11 -21.33 9.99 14.03
CA SER A 11 -21.35 11.36 13.52
C SER A 11 -20.53 12.31 14.41
N GLU A 12 -20.71 12.24 15.72
CA GLU A 12 -19.93 13.05 16.68
C GLU A 12 -18.44 12.70 16.64
N ALA A 13 -18.10 11.41 16.60
CA ALA A 13 -16.72 10.96 16.48
C ALA A 13 -16.08 11.46 15.16
N GLY A 14 -16.82 11.42 14.06
CA GLY A 14 -16.39 11.92 12.77
C GLY A 14 -16.18 13.43 12.75
N GLN A 15 -17.06 14.20 13.40
CA GLN A 15 -16.92 15.66 13.53
C GLN A 15 -15.72 16.03 14.41
N ASN A 16 -15.53 15.34 15.53
CA ASN A 16 -14.39 15.55 16.43
C ASN A 16 -13.07 15.19 15.75
N LEU A 17 -13.03 14.10 14.97
CA LEU A 17 -11.86 13.70 14.20
C LEU A 17 -11.50 14.77 13.14
N ARG A 18 -12.52 15.28 12.40
CA ARG A 18 -12.32 16.34 11.40
C ARG A 18 -11.82 17.62 12.05
N LYS A 19 -12.38 18.03 13.19
CA LYS A 19 -11.96 19.22 13.92
C LYS A 19 -10.51 19.08 14.39
N ASN A 20 -10.16 17.97 15.04
CA ASN A 20 -8.82 17.72 15.55
C ASN A 20 -7.78 17.61 14.40
N LEU A 21 -8.15 16.99 13.27
CA LEU A 21 -7.29 16.90 12.09
C LEU A 21 -7.09 18.28 11.45
N SER A 22 -8.17 19.05 11.30
CA SER A 22 -8.11 20.43 10.78
C SER A 22 -7.23 21.33 11.65
N GLU A 23 -7.41 21.31 12.97
CA GLU A 23 -6.57 22.07 13.91
C GLU A 23 -5.11 21.62 13.86
N LYS A 24 -4.84 20.32 13.73
CA LYS A 24 -3.48 19.80 13.62
C LYS A 24 -2.82 20.21 12.31
N ILE A 25 -3.56 20.18 11.20
CA ILE A 25 -3.09 20.63 9.89
C ILE A 25 -2.82 22.13 9.92
N MET A 26 -3.74 22.93 10.47
CA MET A 26 -3.56 24.38 10.60
C MET A 26 -2.34 24.73 11.46
N ARG A 27 -2.11 24.02 12.57
CA ARG A 27 -0.89 24.19 13.39
C ARG A 27 0.40 23.79 12.65
N MET A 28 0.33 22.80 11.76
CA MET A 28 1.48 22.41 10.93
C MET A 28 1.74 23.47 9.85
N ILE A 29 0.71 24.03 9.23
CA ILE A 29 0.79 25.14 8.28
C ILE A 29 1.37 26.36 8.96
N ASP A 30 0.86 26.77 10.13
CA ASP A 30 1.32 27.91 10.91
C ASP A 30 2.79 27.75 11.37
N LYS A 31 3.24 26.54 11.64
CA LYS A 31 4.64 26.24 11.94
C LYS A 31 5.53 26.25 10.70
N SER A 32 5.01 25.89 9.53
CA SER A 32 5.76 25.94 8.27
C SER A 32 5.87 27.36 7.75
N ASP A 33 4.86 28.19 8.00
CA ASP A 33 4.78 29.60 7.62
C ASP A 33 5.93 30.45 8.19
N LYS A 34 6.53 30.00 9.27
CA LYS A 34 7.72 30.66 9.86
C LYS A 34 9.05 30.28 9.20
N ARG A 35 9.09 29.31 8.25
CA ARG A 35 10.32 28.82 7.65
C ARG A 35 10.45 29.06 6.14
N ASP A 36 9.36 29.16 5.41
CA ASP A 36 9.45 29.40 3.97
C ASP A 36 8.09 29.82 3.38
N HIS A 37 7.87 31.12 3.30
CA HIS A 37 6.67 31.72 2.68
C HIS A 37 6.55 31.41 1.19
N THR A 38 7.63 30.98 0.54
CA THR A 38 7.70 30.81 -0.93
C THR A 38 6.98 29.55 -1.42
N LEU A 39 6.87 28.50 -0.61
CA LEU A 39 6.25 27.24 -1.02
C LEU A 39 4.71 27.31 -1.09
N PHE A 40 4.08 28.19 -0.33
CA PHE A 40 2.61 28.32 -0.29
C PHE A 40 2.07 29.48 -1.13
N GLU A 41 2.92 30.32 -1.67
CA GLU A 41 2.55 31.41 -2.58
C GLU A 41 2.69 31.03 -4.06
N SER A 42 2.94 29.74 -4.39
CA SER A 42 2.97 29.32 -5.77
C SER A 42 1.60 29.56 -6.42
N GLU A 43 1.58 30.10 -7.63
CA GLU A 43 0.35 30.34 -8.40
C GLU A 43 -0.47 29.05 -8.55
N THR A 44 0.19 27.90 -8.56
CA THR A 44 -0.44 26.58 -8.61
C THR A 44 -1.36 26.31 -7.42
N LEU A 45 -0.94 26.69 -6.20
CA LEU A 45 -1.79 26.55 -5.00
C LEU A 45 -2.96 27.54 -4.99
N LYS A 46 -2.77 28.74 -5.53
CA LYS A 46 -3.85 29.75 -5.65
C LYS A 46 -4.90 29.32 -6.67
N VAL A 47 -4.49 28.73 -7.79
CA VAL A 47 -5.40 28.24 -8.86
C VAL A 47 -6.27 27.10 -8.38
N HIS A 48 -5.77 26.27 -7.46
CA HIS A 48 -6.46 25.06 -7.04
C HIS A 48 -7.10 25.14 -5.65
N LYS A 49 -7.21 26.32 -5.07
CA LYS A 49 -7.76 26.52 -3.73
C LYS A 49 -9.17 25.96 -3.55
N ASP A 50 -9.96 25.97 -4.60
CA ASP A 50 -11.36 25.54 -4.61
C ASP A 50 -11.62 24.31 -5.49
N THR A 51 -10.60 23.78 -6.17
CA THR A 51 -10.73 22.64 -7.06
C THR A 51 -9.76 21.53 -6.64
N PRO A 52 -10.24 20.30 -6.41
CA PRO A 52 -9.35 19.19 -6.11
C PRO A 52 -8.43 18.92 -7.30
N VAL A 53 -7.12 18.90 -7.04
CA VAL A 53 -6.10 18.54 -8.03
C VAL A 53 -5.81 17.06 -7.91
N PHE A 54 -5.97 16.34 -9.00
CA PHE A 54 -5.57 14.94 -9.08
C PHE A 54 -4.14 14.84 -9.60
N ASP A 55 -3.22 14.41 -8.72
CA ASP A 55 -1.88 13.96 -9.09
C ASP A 55 -1.81 12.44 -8.98
N GLY A 56 -1.89 11.77 -10.12
CA GLY A 56 -1.89 10.30 -10.20
C GLY A 56 -0.58 9.68 -9.75
N ALA A 57 0.56 10.32 -10.02
CA ALA A 57 1.87 9.82 -9.61
C ALA A 57 2.03 9.91 -8.08
N PHE A 58 1.67 11.05 -7.52
CA PHE A 58 1.67 11.25 -6.07
C PHE A 58 0.70 10.31 -5.36
N SER A 59 -0.53 10.17 -5.86
CA SER A 59 -1.54 9.27 -5.30
C SER A 59 -1.08 7.82 -5.29
N ASN A 60 -0.48 7.34 -6.38
CA ASN A 60 0.07 5.99 -6.47
C ASN A 60 1.22 5.76 -5.49
N ARG A 61 2.09 6.75 -5.31
CA ARG A 61 3.20 6.68 -4.33
C ARG A 61 2.65 6.62 -2.91
N CYS A 62 1.73 7.51 -2.55
CA CYS A 62 1.08 7.49 -1.24
C CYS A 62 0.42 6.14 -0.95
N TYR A 63 -0.25 5.55 -1.94
CA TYR A 63 -0.89 4.26 -1.77
C TYR A 63 0.13 3.13 -1.58
N SER A 64 1.17 3.06 -2.40
CA SER A 64 2.25 2.06 -2.27
C SER A 64 2.94 2.14 -0.91
N GLU A 65 3.30 3.35 -0.49
CA GLU A 65 3.92 3.58 0.82
C GLU A 65 2.97 3.19 1.96
N SER A 66 1.70 3.53 1.87
CA SER A 66 0.70 3.17 2.88
C SER A 66 0.54 1.65 3.02
N VAL A 67 0.51 0.91 1.91
CA VAL A 67 0.43 -0.56 1.92
C VAL A 67 1.71 -1.16 2.51
N LYS A 68 2.88 -0.67 2.12
CA LYS A 68 4.17 -1.10 2.67
C LYS A 68 4.23 -0.91 4.19
N TYR A 69 3.90 0.29 4.68
CA TYR A 69 3.93 0.57 6.12
C TYR A 69 2.85 -0.18 6.89
N ALA A 70 1.68 -0.38 6.31
CA ALA A 70 0.64 -1.22 6.91
C ALA A 70 1.13 -2.65 7.10
N PHE A 71 1.81 -3.22 6.11
CA PHE A 71 2.42 -4.55 6.20
C PHE A 71 3.50 -4.61 7.29
N ILE A 72 4.44 -3.66 7.30
CA ILE A 72 5.52 -3.59 8.31
C ILE A 72 4.93 -3.53 9.73
N ASN A 73 3.92 -2.66 9.94
CA ASN A 73 3.24 -2.56 11.23
C ASN A 73 2.49 -3.84 11.61
N PHE A 74 1.82 -4.48 10.65
CA PHE A 74 1.13 -5.74 10.89
C PHE A 74 2.12 -6.83 11.30
N ARG A 75 3.24 -6.97 10.57
CA ARG A 75 4.31 -7.93 10.88
C ARG A 75 4.84 -7.71 12.29
N SER A 76 5.18 -6.48 12.65
CA SER A 76 5.64 -6.13 14.01
C SER A 76 4.63 -6.50 15.09
N LYS A 77 3.34 -6.21 14.88
CA LYS A 77 2.27 -6.59 15.81
C LYS A 77 2.07 -8.10 15.90
N ALA A 78 2.17 -8.81 14.79
CA ALA A 78 2.07 -10.27 14.76
C ALA A 78 3.21 -10.92 15.55
N MET A 79 4.43 -10.40 15.41
CA MET A 79 5.60 -10.82 16.20
C MET A 79 5.38 -10.56 17.71
N SER A 80 4.99 -9.34 18.06
CA SER A 80 4.74 -8.96 19.47
C SER A 80 3.62 -9.77 20.12
N ALA A 81 2.65 -10.24 19.32
CA ALA A 81 1.55 -11.09 19.78
C ALA A 81 1.88 -12.59 19.77
N GLY A 82 3.11 -12.98 19.43
CA GLY A 82 3.53 -14.38 19.29
C GLY A 82 2.82 -15.16 18.18
N ARG A 83 2.24 -14.47 17.21
CA ARG A 83 1.54 -15.07 16.06
C ARG A 83 2.43 -15.27 14.85
N TYR A 84 3.60 -14.69 14.84
CA TYR A 84 4.61 -14.80 13.80
C TYR A 84 6.00 -14.77 14.43
N ASN A 85 6.84 -15.73 14.05
CA ASN A 85 8.24 -15.77 14.44
C ASN A 85 9.12 -15.77 13.17
N PRO A 86 9.90 -14.72 12.91
CA PRO A 86 10.78 -14.65 11.76
C PRO A 86 11.92 -15.68 11.78
N ASP A 87 12.30 -16.19 12.98
CA ASP A 87 13.37 -17.17 13.13
C ASP A 87 12.97 -18.59 12.68
N GLU A 88 11.70 -18.80 12.34
CA GLU A 88 11.18 -20.07 11.85
C GLU A 88 11.21 -20.18 10.30
N ASP A 89 11.90 -19.30 9.60
CA ASP A 89 11.97 -19.23 8.14
C ASP A 89 10.61 -19.21 7.42
N LYS A 90 9.58 -18.72 8.12
CA LYS A 90 8.23 -18.64 7.61
C LYS A 90 7.96 -17.31 6.91
N ILE A 91 7.36 -17.40 5.75
CA ILE A 91 6.85 -16.24 5.01
C ILE A 91 5.46 -15.90 5.55
N LEU A 92 5.28 -14.68 6.06
CA LEU A 92 4.02 -14.27 6.69
C LEU A 92 2.86 -14.25 5.69
N THR A 93 3.10 -13.78 4.48
CA THR A 93 2.07 -13.71 3.44
C THR A 93 1.65 -15.09 2.91
N ASP A 94 2.47 -16.12 3.09
CA ASP A 94 2.09 -17.48 2.69
C ASP A 94 1.05 -18.11 3.61
N GLN A 95 0.89 -17.53 4.83
CA GLN A 95 -0.16 -17.92 5.75
C GLN A 95 -1.54 -17.33 5.40
N TRP A 96 -1.60 -16.42 4.42
CA TRP A 96 -2.82 -15.75 4.01
C TRP A 96 -3.47 -16.50 2.85
N ALA A 97 -4.76 -16.82 2.98
CA ALA A 97 -5.50 -17.42 1.88
C ALA A 97 -5.65 -16.43 0.72
N ARG A 98 -6.02 -15.19 1.00
CA ARG A 98 -6.26 -14.14 0.01
C ARG A 98 -5.83 -12.77 0.54
N ILE A 99 -5.48 -11.88 -0.38
CA ILE A 99 -5.18 -10.47 -0.10
C ILE A 99 -6.25 -9.62 -0.75
N ILE A 100 -7.03 -8.93 0.08
CA ILE A 100 -8.15 -8.09 -0.33
C ILE A 100 -7.74 -6.64 -0.14
N VAL A 101 -7.74 -5.87 -1.23
CA VAL A 101 -7.32 -4.46 -1.23
C VAL A 101 -8.33 -3.59 -1.97
N HIS A 102 -8.36 -2.32 -1.64
CA HIS A 102 -9.02 -1.32 -2.47
C HIS A 102 -8.33 -1.21 -3.83
N LEU A 103 -9.09 -1.29 -4.91
CA LEU A 103 -8.59 -1.24 -6.27
C LEU A 103 -9.14 -0.02 -6.99
N PRO A 104 -8.39 1.08 -7.10
CA PRO A 104 -8.75 2.20 -7.96
C PRO A 104 -8.77 1.81 -9.44
N TYR A 105 -7.93 0.84 -9.84
CA TYR A 105 -7.90 0.24 -11.18
C TYR A 105 -7.25 -1.16 -11.12
N ALA A 106 -7.53 -1.99 -12.13
CA ALA A 106 -7.25 -3.43 -12.14
C ALA A 106 -5.80 -3.84 -11.84
N PHE A 107 -4.81 -3.02 -12.24
CA PHE A 107 -3.39 -3.36 -12.08
C PHE A 107 -2.75 -2.78 -10.82
N GLN A 108 -3.50 -2.04 -10.01
CA GLN A 108 -2.93 -1.33 -8.86
C GLN A 108 -2.28 -2.27 -7.84
N ALA A 109 -2.93 -3.37 -7.51
CA ALA A 109 -2.39 -4.32 -6.54
C ALA A 109 -1.05 -4.91 -7.00
N LYS A 110 -0.94 -5.35 -8.26
CA LYS A 110 0.30 -5.90 -8.82
C LYS A 110 1.48 -4.92 -8.74
N ARG A 111 1.21 -3.61 -8.78
CA ARG A 111 2.24 -2.57 -8.70
C ARG A 111 2.70 -2.25 -7.28
N MET A 112 1.85 -2.48 -6.28
CA MET A 112 2.14 -2.13 -4.88
C MET A 112 2.80 -3.25 -4.10
N PHE A 113 2.52 -4.49 -4.46
CA PHE A 113 2.95 -5.64 -3.69
C PHE A 113 4.42 -6.07 -3.86
N PRO A 114 5.22 -5.61 -4.84
CA PRO A 114 6.65 -5.91 -4.85
C PRO A 114 7.37 -5.50 -3.56
N ASP A 115 7.01 -4.37 -2.94
CA ASP A 115 7.60 -3.97 -1.67
C ASP A 115 7.17 -4.87 -0.51
N VAL A 116 5.91 -5.26 -0.45
CA VAL A 116 5.41 -6.22 0.56
C VAL A 116 6.10 -7.57 0.39
N PHE A 117 6.16 -8.08 -0.84
CA PHE A 117 6.82 -9.33 -1.19
C PHE A 117 8.29 -9.33 -0.78
N ARG A 118 9.03 -8.23 -1.10
CA ARG A 118 10.41 -8.02 -0.71
C ARG A 118 10.58 -7.99 0.81
N HIS A 119 9.81 -7.17 1.52
CA HIS A 119 9.91 -7.03 2.97
C HIS A 119 9.59 -8.30 3.74
N ASP A 120 8.78 -9.17 3.16
CA ASP A 120 8.42 -10.43 3.79
C ASP A 120 9.49 -11.52 3.61
N ARG A 121 10.30 -11.44 2.54
CA ARG A 121 11.22 -12.51 2.11
C ARG A 121 12.70 -12.16 2.21
N ARG A 122 13.09 -10.88 2.17
CA ARG A 122 14.48 -10.45 2.00
C ARG A 122 15.48 -10.92 3.06
N ASN A 123 15.03 -11.42 4.19
CA ASN A 123 15.88 -11.97 5.24
C ASN A 123 15.77 -13.50 5.35
N LEU A 124 15.17 -14.14 4.37
CA LEU A 124 14.95 -15.58 4.31
C LEU A 124 15.77 -16.19 3.18
N PRO A 125 16.17 -17.47 3.27
CA PRO A 125 16.97 -18.14 2.22
C PRO A 125 16.36 -18.07 0.82
N VAL A 126 15.02 -18.03 0.71
CA VAL A 126 14.32 -17.89 -0.57
C VAL A 126 14.66 -16.58 -1.31
N TRP A 127 15.16 -15.58 -0.60
CA TRP A 127 15.57 -14.32 -1.23
C TRP A 127 16.87 -14.44 -2.01
N ASP A 128 17.76 -15.32 -1.63
CA ASP A 128 19.04 -15.57 -2.34
C ASP A 128 18.79 -16.03 -3.77
N ASP A 129 17.77 -16.84 -3.99
CA ASP A 129 17.37 -17.27 -5.34
C ASP A 129 16.87 -16.10 -6.18
N ILE A 130 16.08 -15.20 -5.57
CA ILE A 130 15.58 -14.01 -6.24
C ILE A 130 16.73 -13.03 -6.56
N GLU A 131 17.63 -12.79 -5.63
CA GLU A 131 18.80 -11.93 -5.87
C GLU A 131 19.75 -12.51 -6.92
N SER A 132 19.86 -13.83 -7.01
CA SER A 132 20.66 -14.48 -8.07
C SER A 132 20.08 -14.24 -9.46
N GLU A 133 18.75 -14.08 -9.58
CA GLU A 133 18.05 -13.83 -10.84
C GLU A 133 18.09 -12.33 -11.24
N ILE A 134 17.82 -11.43 -10.29
CA ILE A 134 17.60 -10.01 -10.60
C ILE A 134 18.72 -9.08 -10.12
N GLY A 135 19.72 -9.61 -9.42
CA GLY A 135 20.81 -8.85 -8.81
C GLY A 135 20.49 -8.36 -7.40
N PRO A 136 21.50 -7.76 -6.73
CA PRO A 136 21.37 -7.32 -5.35
C PRO A 136 20.44 -6.10 -5.20
N GLU A 137 19.80 -6.02 -4.03
CA GLU A 137 18.93 -4.91 -3.65
C GLU A 137 19.71 -3.58 -3.64
N PRO A 138 19.17 -2.50 -4.20
CA PRO A 138 19.77 -1.17 -4.08
C PRO A 138 19.85 -0.74 -2.61
N ILE A 139 21.05 -0.32 -2.17
CA ILE A 139 21.35 0.15 -0.83
C ILE A 139 21.56 1.65 -0.89
N ARG A 140 20.84 2.44 -0.06
CA ARG A 140 20.89 3.91 -0.10
C ARG A 140 22.31 4.48 0.04
N GLU A 141 23.13 3.84 0.86
CA GLU A 141 24.51 4.22 1.16
C GLU A 141 25.45 4.14 -0.06
N ASN A 142 25.05 3.41 -1.10
CA ASN A 142 25.80 3.31 -2.36
C ASN A 142 25.55 4.49 -3.32
N PHE A 143 24.69 5.42 -2.95
CA PHE A 143 24.34 6.60 -3.75
C PHE A 143 24.83 7.88 -3.07
N PRO A 144 25.14 8.95 -3.84
CA PRO A 144 25.59 10.22 -3.29
C PRO A 144 24.60 10.77 -2.24
N GLU A 145 25.12 11.56 -1.30
CA GLU A 145 24.26 12.31 -0.38
C GLU A 145 23.56 13.47 -1.11
N GLY A 146 22.37 13.83 -0.59
CA GLY A 146 21.56 14.95 -1.08
C GLY A 146 20.56 14.55 -2.15
N ILE A 147 19.84 15.55 -2.66
CA ILE A 147 18.64 15.40 -3.52
C ILE A 147 18.92 14.59 -4.79
N ALA A 148 20.10 14.77 -5.40
CA ALA A 148 20.45 14.02 -6.60
C ALA A 148 20.60 12.53 -6.33
N GLY A 149 21.35 12.16 -5.27
CA GLY A 149 21.51 10.77 -4.87
C GLY A 149 20.22 10.14 -4.36
N ASP A 150 19.35 10.91 -3.71
CA ASP A 150 18.01 10.43 -3.33
C ASP A 150 17.18 10.09 -4.58
N SER A 151 17.22 10.93 -5.60
CA SER A 151 16.52 10.68 -6.87
C SER A 151 17.10 9.48 -7.63
N GLU A 152 18.41 9.30 -7.63
CA GLU A 152 19.07 8.14 -8.24
C GLU A 152 18.72 6.85 -7.51
N PHE A 153 18.76 6.87 -6.17
CA PHE A 153 18.33 5.73 -5.36
C PHE A 153 16.88 5.35 -5.60
N GLU A 154 15.96 6.34 -5.61
CA GLU A 154 14.54 6.08 -5.88
C GLU A 154 14.34 5.49 -7.29
N SER A 155 15.05 5.98 -8.28
CA SER A 155 15.01 5.44 -9.65
C SER A 155 15.50 3.99 -9.71
N ALA A 156 16.61 3.69 -9.02
CA ALA A 156 17.15 2.33 -8.92
C ALA A 156 16.17 1.40 -8.19
N ASN A 157 15.58 1.87 -7.09
CA ASN A 157 14.59 1.14 -6.32
C ASN A 157 13.32 0.85 -7.12
N ASP A 158 12.84 1.81 -7.91
CA ASP A 158 11.73 1.60 -8.85
C ASP A 158 12.08 0.58 -9.95
N GLY A 159 13.32 0.61 -10.45
CA GLY A 159 13.85 -0.41 -11.36
C GLY A 159 13.82 -1.80 -10.73
N TYR A 160 14.28 -1.90 -9.51
CA TYR A 160 14.32 -3.15 -8.74
C TYR A 160 12.91 -3.72 -8.49
N ARG A 161 11.93 -2.89 -8.11
CA ARG A 161 10.51 -3.29 -7.99
C ARG A 161 9.97 -3.90 -9.29
N ARG A 162 10.34 -3.31 -10.45
CA ARG A 162 9.95 -3.84 -11.76
C ARG A 162 10.60 -5.18 -12.07
N MET A 163 11.84 -5.41 -11.63
CA MET A 163 12.50 -6.71 -11.77
C MET A 163 11.84 -7.76 -10.89
N ILE A 164 11.58 -7.46 -9.61
CA ILE A 164 10.79 -8.34 -8.72
C ILE A 164 9.47 -8.74 -9.38
N SER A 165 8.75 -7.79 -9.97
CA SER A 165 7.45 -8.04 -10.61
C SER A 165 7.51 -9.01 -11.79
N LYS A 166 8.70 -9.29 -12.32
CA LYS A 166 8.91 -10.23 -13.44
C LYS A 166 9.35 -11.62 -13.00
N THR A 167 9.80 -11.79 -11.76
CA THR A 167 10.20 -13.11 -11.23
C THR A 167 9.01 -14.06 -11.19
N ASP A 168 9.26 -15.33 -11.36
CA ASP A 168 8.19 -16.33 -11.35
C ASP A 168 7.61 -16.51 -9.94
N GLN A 169 8.44 -16.36 -8.91
CA GLN A 169 8.00 -16.38 -7.50
C GLN A 169 6.99 -15.26 -7.21
N PHE A 170 7.23 -14.04 -7.72
CA PHE A 170 6.27 -12.94 -7.54
C PHE A 170 4.99 -13.15 -8.34
N LYS A 171 5.08 -13.67 -9.57
CA LYS A 171 3.90 -13.98 -10.39
C LYS A 171 3.03 -15.03 -9.70
N GLN A 172 3.64 -16.09 -9.18
CA GLN A 172 2.93 -17.12 -8.42
C GLN A 172 2.24 -16.53 -7.18
N PHE A 173 2.95 -15.70 -6.40
CA PHE A 173 2.37 -14.99 -5.26
C PHE A 173 1.15 -14.15 -5.66
N VAL A 174 1.22 -13.42 -6.77
CA VAL A 174 0.10 -12.61 -7.28
C VAL A 174 -1.07 -13.49 -7.71
N GLU A 175 -0.81 -14.56 -8.46
CA GLU A 175 -1.84 -15.48 -8.93
C GLU A 175 -2.60 -16.13 -7.77
N GLU A 176 -1.86 -16.66 -6.79
CA GLU A 176 -2.45 -17.35 -5.65
C GLU A 176 -3.19 -16.43 -4.67
N ARG A 177 -2.65 -15.25 -4.41
CA ARG A 177 -3.12 -14.40 -3.29
C ARG A 177 -3.94 -13.20 -3.71
N ILE A 178 -3.76 -12.70 -4.95
CA ILE A 178 -4.28 -11.40 -5.37
C ILE A 178 -5.24 -11.52 -6.57
N GLU A 179 -4.92 -12.29 -7.61
CA GLU A 179 -5.70 -12.25 -8.87
C GLU A 179 -7.17 -12.60 -8.69
N LYS A 180 -7.46 -13.62 -7.91
CA LYS A 180 -8.83 -14.07 -7.64
C LYS A 180 -9.67 -12.99 -6.96
N THR A 181 -9.04 -12.09 -6.19
CA THR A 181 -9.72 -10.99 -5.52
C THR A 181 -10.03 -9.80 -6.43
N GLN A 182 -9.38 -9.71 -7.58
CA GLN A 182 -9.46 -8.54 -8.46
C GLN A 182 -10.52 -8.65 -9.55
N ARG A 183 -11.07 -9.83 -9.79
CA ARG A 183 -11.92 -10.13 -10.95
C ARG A 183 -13.10 -9.16 -11.08
N ALA A 184 -13.95 -9.04 -10.06
CA ALA A 184 -15.12 -8.16 -10.13
C ALA A 184 -14.70 -6.69 -10.25
N SER A 185 -13.74 -6.22 -9.46
CA SER A 185 -13.26 -4.83 -9.52
C SER A 185 -12.61 -4.50 -10.87
N SER A 186 -11.94 -5.44 -11.54
CA SER A 186 -11.36 -5.22 -12.86
C SER A 186 -12.43 -5.07 -13.97
N MET A 187 -13.59 -5.69 -13.79
CA MET A 187 -14.71 -5.61 -14.74
C MET A 187 -15.58 -4.37 -14.54
N VAL A 188 -15.75 -3.95 -13.28
CA VAL A 188 -16.68 -2.86 -12.91
C VAL A 188 -15.94 -1.50 -12.82
N GLY A 189 -14.63 -1.51 -12.59
CA GLY A 189 -13.83 -0.32 -12.38
C GLY A 189 -13.85 0.18 -10.93
N ASN A 190 -13.42 1.44 -10.72
CA ASN A 190 -13.30 2.02 -9.40
C ASN A 190 -14.68 2.24 -8.73
N GLN A 191 -14.93 1.52 -7.66
CA GLN A 191 -16.11 1.66 -6.80
C GLN A 191 -15.77 2.29 -5.44
N TYR A 192 -14.66 3.04 -5.37
CA TYR A 192 -14.16 3.65 -4.14
C TYR A 192 -14.12 2.61 -2.99
N THR A 193 -14.66 2.95 -1.82
CA THR A 193 -14.72 2.04 -0.66
C THR A 193 -15.44 0.73 -0.97
N GLY A 194 -16.39 0.72 -1.90
CA GLY A 194 -17.11 -0.49 -2.33
C GLY A 194 -16.23 -1.53 -3.00
N SER A 195 -15.08 -1.15 -3.56
CA SER A 195 -14.17 -2.08 -4.24
C SER A 195 -13.58 -3.15 -3.32
N ILE A 196 -13.45 -2.88 -2.01
CA ILE A 196 -13.01 -3.89 -1.01
C ILE A 196 -14.04 -5.02 -0.89
N PHE A 197 -15.33 -4.67 -0.87
CA PHE A 197 -16.41 -5.66 -0.79
C PHE A 197 -16.52 -6.45 -2.09
N LEU A 198 -16.35 -5.82 -3.25
CA LEU A 198 -16.27 -6.52 -4.53
C LEU A 198 -15.10 -7.50 -4.59
N ALA A 199 -13.94 -7.09 -4.07
CA ALA A 199 -12.77 -7.94 -3.98
C ALA A 199 -13.01 -9.15 -3.04
N LEU A 200 -13.67 -8.94 -1.90
CA LEU A 200 -14.07 -10.02 -1.00
C LEU A 200 -15.06 -10.98 -1.68
N MET A 201 -16.07 -10.45 -2.36
CA MET A 201 -17.05 -11.28 -3.08
C MET A 201 -16.37 -12.10 -4.19
N SER A 202 -15.44 -11.51 -4.95
CA SER A 202 -14.67 -12.22 -5.96
C SER A 202 -13.84 -13.37 -5.39
N ALA A 203 -13.21 -13.15 -4.23
CA ALA A 203 -12.46 -14.18 -3.53
C ALA A 203 -13.37 -15.35 -3.11
N LEU A 204 -14.48 -15.03 -2.45
CA LEU A 204 -15.44 -16.05 -1.98
C LEU A 204 -16.05 -16.85 -3.12
N GLU A 205 -16.44 -16.20 -4.22
CA GLU A 205 -16.96 -16.88 -5.41
C GLU A 205 -15.92 -17.82 -6.03
N SER A 206 -14.67 -17.37 -6.14
CA SER A 206 -13.59 -18.19 -6.68
C SER A 206 -13.33 -19.41 -5.82
N ASP A 207 -13.22 -19.23 -4.51
CA ASP A 207 -12.93 -20.31 -3.57
C ASP A 207 -14.12 -21.30 -3.46
N PHE A 208 -15.34 -20.81 -3.61
CA PHE A 208 -16.56 -21.65 -3.61
C PHE A 208 -16.62 -22.56 -4.85
N ASN A 209 -16.32 -21.99 -6.03
CA ASN A 209 -16.35 -22.77 -7.28
C ASN A 209 -15.24 -23.84 -7.29
N GLU A 210 -14.03 -23.53 -6.82
CA GLU A 210 -12.95 -24.52 -6.71
C GLU A 210 -13.26 -25.69 -5.79
N ASN A 211 -14.04 -25.46 -4.73
CA ASN A 211 -14.47 -26.52 -3.81
C ASN A 211 -15.65 -27.36 -4.33
N GLN A 212 -16.34 -26.92 -5.38
CA GLN A 212 -17.39 -27.72 -6.03
C GLN A 212 -16.86 -28.69 -7.09
N ASP A 213 -15.68 -28.38 -7.64
CA ASP A 213 -15.03 -29.20 -8.70
C ASP A 213 -14.16 -30.32 -8.11
N MET A 214 -14.08 -30.45 -6.78
CA MET A 214 -13.41 -31.55 -6.06
C MET A 214 -14.42 -32.60 -5.59
#